data_aa18592b855afd486d2630ec76cefbcc
#
_entry.id   aa18592b855afd486d2630ec76cefbcc
#
_cell.length_a   1.000
_cell.length_b   1.000
_cell.length_c   1.000
_cell.angle_alpha   90.00
_cell.angle_beta   90.00
_cell.angle_gamma   90.00
#
_symmetry.space_group_name_H-M   'P 1'
#
loop_
_entity.id
_entity.type
_entity.pdbx_description
1 polymer ?
#
loop_
_entity_poly.entity_id
_entity_poly.type
_entity_poly.pdbx_seq_one_letter_code
_entity_poly.pdbx_strand_id
1 'polypeptide(L)'
;MKNPRLILITNPGSSSRKYALYREDELLCSLHFEFEGKKVVCTLKNADGSKKKLKETFPDLNSTVGALNKILTEEGFLGGVSKIDAILARIVATGEYFTNDHLVDKECLKMLEIAKKRTPLHVPVVANEIEAFVKEFKGTPVIAISDSAFHADRPDLMKYYAIDKDLADKFEIKRYGAHGLSVGSIVNYMAREKILPEKLIVCHLGSGSSLTAVYKGKSLDTTMGYTPLEGLCMSTRSGSIDAAAALAVKRAMKFTDDEDLEQYLNKKCGLLGLSGQTDDMREIIRLRDEGDDRGTFAHAMFVYRVQSELGRLAASLGGVDAIVFTATIGERSAEIRRCVAQKLGFLGFELDNKKNESDLENRHENIAAEGSKPIYVIRTDEFEEMIRRAKVILDGDKCDCGCGCEKGECDCDCNCDCNCNK
;
A
#
# COMPACT_ATOMS: atom_id res chain seq x y z
N MET A 1 7.77 -23.14 25.45
CA MET A 1 7.06 -22.15 24.65
C MET A 1 8.11 -21.13 24.20
N LYS A 2 8.19 -20.80 22.88
CA LYS A 2 9.07 -19.70 22.42
C LYS A 2 8.53 -18.40 23.03
N ASN A 3 9.40 -17.52 23.51
CA ASN A 3 8.98 -16.19 23.93
C ASN A 3 8.35 -15.45 22.73
N PRO A 4 7.24 -14.72 22.94
CA PRO A 4 6.63 -13.95 21.87
C PRO A 4 7.61 -12.91 21.33
N ARG A 5 7.71 -12.80 20.00
CA ARG A 5 8.64 -11.89 19.31
C ARG A 5 8.21 -10.44 19.44
N LEU A 6 9.18 -9.56 19.67
CA LEU A 6 9.02 -8.12 19.53
C LEU A 6 9.39 -7.70 18.11
N ILE A 7 8.41 -7.17 17.37
CA ILE A 7 8.53 -6.82 15.96
C ILE A 7 8.33 -5.31 15.81
N LEU A 8 9.33 -4.62 15.27
CA LEU A 8 9.23 -3.20 14.92
C LEU A 8 8.89 -3.07 13.43
N ILE A 9 7.82 -2.37 13.12
CA ILE A 9 7.39 -2.11 11.73
C ILE A 9 7.63 -0.66 11.38
N THR A 10 8.14 -0.40 10.19
CA THR A 10 8.32 0.95 9.65
C THR A 10 7.57 1.15 8.34
N ASN A 11 6.94 2.31 8.23
CA ASN A 11 6.32 2.81 7.01
C ASN A 11 6.81 4.25 6.75
N PRO A 12 7.98 4.39 6.09
CA PRO A 12 8.61 5.68 5.87
C PRO A 12 7.91 6.47 4.77
N GLY A 13 7.44 7.67 5.11
CA GLY A 13 6.94 8.65 4.16
C GLY A 13 7.96 9.78 3.91
N SER A 14 7.77 10.57 2.85
CA SER A 14 8.65 11.71 2.55
C SER A 14 8.55 12.84 3.59
N SER A 15 7.36 13.02 4.21
CA SER A 15 7.07 14.10 5.18
C SER A 15 6.92 13.62 6.61
N SER A 16 6.90 12.31 6.86
CA SER A 16 6.76 11.75 8.20
C SER A 16 7.34 10.34 8.27
N ARG A 17 7.59 9.86 9.49
CA ARG A 17 7.97 8.47 9.78
C ARG A 17 6.95 7.88 10.74
N LYS A 18 6.52 6.67 10.45
CA LYS A 18 5.61 5.92 11.32
C LYS A 18 6.24 4.59 11.68
N TYR A 19 6.33 4.34 12.96
CA TYR A 19 6.80 3.08 13.52
C TYR A 19 5.71 2.48 14.38
N ALA A 20 5.64 1.15 14.42
CA ALA A 20 4.75 0.45 15.31
C ALA A 20 5.49 -0.75 15.93
N LEU A 21 5.37 -0.93 17.23
CA LEU A 21 5.95 -2.04 17.96
C LEU A 21 4.84 -3.04 18.28
N TYR A 22 5.07 -4.28 17.87
CA TYR A 22 4.17 -5.40 18.12
C TYR A 22 4.84 -6.46 18.99
N ARG A 23 4.03 -7.16 19.77
CA ARG A 23 4.40 -8.43 20.39
C ARG A 23 3.58 -9.51 19.69
N GLU A 24 4.23 -10.31 18.81
CA GLU A 24 3.55 -11.16 17.83
C GLU A 24 2.54 -10.35 16.99
N ASP A 25 1.25 -10.54 17.22
CA ASP A 25 0.17 -9.86 16.52
C ASP A 25 -0.47 -8.72 17.35
N GLU A 26 0.01 -8.49 18.59
CA GLU A 26 -0.53 -7.48 19.49
C GLU A 26 0.24 -6.15 19.34
N LEU A 27 -0.46 -5.09 18.96
CA LEU A 27 0.11 -3.74 18.94
C LEU A 27 0.39 -3.27 20.37
N LEU A 28 1.63 -2.91 20.66
CA LEU A 28 2.01 -2.30 21.94
C LEU A 28 1.95 -0.78 21.89
N CYS A 29 2.56 -0.20 20.86
CA CYS A 29 2.53 1.25 20.64
C CYS A 29 2.84 1.59 19.19
N SER A 30 2.56 2.85 18.82
CA SER A 30 3.03 3.46 17.59
C SER A 30 3.67 4.82 17.84
N LEU A 31 4.66 5.14 17.02
CA LEU A 31 5.40 6.38 17.04
C LEU A 31 5.19 7.11 15.72
N HIS A 32 4.77 8.35 15.76
CA HIS A 32 4.61 9.20 14.59
C HIS A 32 5.54 10.40 14.71
N PHE A 33 6.49 10.47 13.80
CA PHE A 33 7.42 11.58 13.67
C PHE A 33 7.00 12.44 12.49
N GLU A 34 6.85 13.74 12.73
CA GLU A 34 6.43 14.71 11.71
C GLU A 34 7.05 16.08 11.96
N PHE A 35 7.11 16.90 10.92
CA PHE A 35 7.61 18.26 11.07
C PHE A 35 6.61 19.15 11.78
N GLU A 36 7.09 19.87 12.80
CA GLU A 36 6.42 20.99 13.44
C GLU A 36 7.32 22.22 13.32
N GLY A 37 7.04 23.07 12.35
CA GLY A 37 7.95 24.13 11.95
C GLY A 37 9.27 23.58 11.38
N LYS A 38 10.40 23.90 12.03
CA LYS A 38 11.75 23.47 11.59
C LYS A 38 12.27 22.23 12.33
N LYS A 39 11.49 21.64 13.22
CA LYS A 39 11.88 20.49 14.03
C LYS A 39 10.95 19.32 13.79
N VAL A 40 11.48 18.13 13.94
CA VAL A 40 10.67 16.91 13.95
C VAL A 40 10.26 16.61 15.38
N VAL A 41 8.98 16.36 15.58
CA VAL A 41 8.36 15.97 16.86
C VAL A 41 7.87 14.54 16.78
N CYS A 42 7.78 13.88 17.93
CA CYS A 42 7.26 12.53 18.03
C CYS A 42 5.99 12.48 18.86
N THR A 43 4.95 11.85 18.32
CA THR A 43 3.74 11.49 19.05
C THR A 43 3.72 9.99 19.26
N LEU A 44 3.78 9.56 20.51
CA LEU A 44 3.56 8.17 20.93
C LEU A 44 2.07 7.93 21.10
N LYS A 45 1.57 6.83 20.56
CA LYS A 45 0.20 6.33 20.80
C LYS A 45 0.29 4.91 21.35
N ASN A 46 -0.27 4.69 22.52
CA ASN A 46 -0.36 3.37 23.17
C ASN A 46 -1.46 2.51 22.54
N ALA A 47 -1.48 1.20 22.84
CA ALA A 47 -2.49 0.25 22.39
C ALA A 47 -3.91 0.65 22.82
N ASP A 48 -4.07 1.25 24.02
CA ASP A 48 -5.35 1.76 24.53
C ASP A 48 -5.85 3.02 23.82
N GLY A 49 -5.08 3.53 22.86
CA GLY A 49 -5.41 4.74 22.08
C GLY A 49 -4.96 6.05 22.72
N SER A 50 -4.44 6.04 23.95
CA SER A 50 -3.90 7.21 24.61
C SER A 50 -2.68 7.76 23.85
N LYS A 51 -2.54 9.09 23.80
CA LYS A 51 -1.48 9.76 23.05
C LYS A 51 -0.63 10.64 23.97
N LYS A 52 0.69 10.62 23.72
CA LYS A 52 1.67 11.44 24.39
C LYS A 52 2.60 12.07 23.39
N LYS A 53 2.71 13.40 23.38
CA LYS A 53 3.75 14.11 22.62
C LYS A 53 5.06 14.06 23.43
N LEU A 54 6.11 13.53 22.82
CA LEU A 54 7.42 13.45 23.47
C LEU A 54 8.07 14.85 23.52
N LYS A 55 8.83 15.09 24.57
CA LYS A 55 9.53 16.40 24.75
C LYS A 55 10.74 16.54 23.83
N GLU A 56 11.34 15.42 23.43
CA GLU A 56 12.51 15.39 22.55
C GLU A 56 12.12 15.81 21.13
N THR A 57 12.97 16.56 20.49
CA THR A 57 12.80 16.98 19.09
C THR A 57 14.04 16.59 18.28
N PHE A 58 13.86 16.37 16.98
CA PHE A 58 14.90 15.85 16.10
C PHE A 58 15.19 16.87 14.99
N PRO A 59 16.45 16.93 14.49
CA PRO A 59 16.82 17.89 13.44
C PRO A 59 16.16 17.53 12.10
N ASP A 60 15.97 16.24 11.82
CA ASP A 60 15.40 15.71 10.59
C ASP A 60 14.78 14.31 10.81
N LEU A 61 14.11 13.80 9.77
CA LEU A 61 13.48 12.49 9.83
C LEU A 61 14.50 11.33 9.77
N ASN A 62 15.71 11.53 9.25
CA ASN A 62 16.70 10.47 9.16
C ASN A 62 17.34 10.15 10.53
N SER A 63 17.33 11.11 11.44
CA SER A 63 17.83 10.93 12.81
C SER A 63 16.90 10.10 13.71
N THR A 64 15.66 9.85 13.28
CA THR A 64 14.65 9.18 14.12
C THR A 64 14.95 7.74 14.43
N VAL A 65 15.54 6.98 13.49
CA VAL A 65 15.89 5.57 13.68
C VAL A 65 16.85 5.37 14.85
N GLY A 66 17.88 6.21 14.96
CA GLY A 66 18.85 6.15 16.07
C GLY A 66 18.25 6.41 17.46
N ALA A 67 17.10 7.11 17.52
CA ALA A 67 16.42 7.42 18.77
C ALA A 67 15.42 6.34 19.22
N LEU A 68 14.99 5.43 18.32
CA LEU A 68 13.91 4.48 18.61
C LEU A 68 14.19 3.61 19.83
N ASN A 69 15.39 3.03 19.91
CA ASN A 69 15.74 2.13 21.03
C ASN A 69 15.67 2.86 22.37
N LYS A 70 16.20 4.09 22.44
CA LYS A 70 16.12 4.94 23.61
C LYS A 70 14.68 5.25 23.99
N ILE A 71 13.89 5.74 23.03
CA ILE A 71 12.47 6.09 23.26
C ILE A 71 11.69 4.90 23.78
N LEU A 72 11.78 3.75 23.10
CA LEU A 72 11.05 2.54 23.48
C LEU A 72 11.46 2.01 24.87
N THR A 73 12.73 2.21 25.27
CA THR A 73 13.21 1.83 26.60
C THR A 73 12.71 2.81 27.67
N GLU A 74 12.82 4.11 27.44
CA GLU A 74 12.38 5.14 28.40
C GLU A 74 10.86 5.14 28.61
N GLU A 75 10.09 4.78 27.58
CA GLU A 75 8.63 4.62 27.66
C GLU A 75 8.17 3.24 28.16
N GLY A 76 9.13 2.36 28.55
CA GLY A 76 8.86 1.09 29.21
C GLY A 76 8.43 -0.08 28.31
N PHE A 77 8.54 0.05 26.99
CA PHE A 77 8.21 -1.01 26.02
C PHE A 77 9.33 -2.04 25.88
N LEU A 78 10.58 -1.60 26.03
CA LEU A 78 11.76 -2.47 26.08
C LEU A 78 12.27 -2.52 27.52
N GLY A 79 12.09 -3.65 28.19
CA GLY A 79 12.58 -3.88 29.56
C GLY A 79 13.94 -4.56 29.56
N GLY A 80 14.91 -4.05 30.34
CA GLY A 80 16.20 -4.65 30.71
C GLY A 80 16.97 -5.42 29.62
N VAL A 81 16.53 -6.63 29.31
CA VAL A 81 17.13 -7.54 28.30
C VAL A 81 16.26 -7.69 27.05
N SER A 82 15.11 -7.02 26.97
CA SER A 82 14.20 -7.15 25.83
C SER A 82 14.81 -6.49 24.60
N LYS A 83 15.02 -7.29 23.57
CA LYS A 83 15.58 -6.89 22.28
C LYS A 83 14.49 -6.97 21.22
N ILE A 84 14.49 -6.05 20.27
CA ILE A 84 13.68 -6.19 19.07
C ILE A 84 14.16 -7.41 18.29
N ASP A 85 13.25 -8.35 18.01
CA ASP A 85 13.57 -9.63 17.39
C ASP A 85 13.59 -9.53 15.86
N ALA A 86 12.79 -8.63 15.28
CA ALA A 86 12.78 -8.36 13.84
C ALA A 86 12.32 -6.92 13.55
N ILE A 87 12.78 -6.37 12.43
CA ILE A 87 12.36 -5.08 11.90
C ILE A 87 11.77 -5.31 10.51
N LEU A 88 10.54 -4.85 10.28
CA LEU A 88 9.85 -4.95 9.00
C LEU A 88 9.78 -3.58 8.34
N ALA A 89 10.38 -3.45 7.16
CA ALA A 89 10.38 -2.22 6.40
C ALA A 89 9.54 -2.38 5.13
N ARG A 90 8.46 -1.58 5.00
CA ARG A 90 7.70 -1.53 3.75
C ARG A 90 8.58 -0.96 2.65
N ILE A 91 8.65 -1.66 1.51
CA ILE A 91 9.36 -1.18 0.33
C ILE A 91 8.43 -1.01 -0.86
N VAL A 92 8.55 0.14 -1.53
CA VAL A 92 7.91 0.44 -2.82
C VAL A 92 9.05 0.70 -3.81
N ALA A 93 9.42 -0.31 -4.56
CA ALA A 93 10.53 -0.23 -5.51
C ALA A 93 10.19 -0.94 -6.81
N THR A 94 10.73 -0.45 -7.92
CA THR A 94 10.62 -1.08 -9.23
C THR A 94 11.70 -2.14 -9.42
N GLY A 95 11.41 -3.14 -10.23
CA GLY A 95 12.34 -4.22 -10.58
C GLY A 95 11.86 -5.59 -10.09
N GLU A 96 12.27 -6.62 -10.81
CA GLU A 96 11.86 -8.01 -10.55
C GLU A 96 12.26 -8.48 -9.14
N TYR A 97 13.43 -8.04 -8.65
CA TYR A 97 13.89 -8.39 -7.31
C TYR A 97 12.85 -8.01 -6.23
N PHE A 98 12.29 -6.80 -6.32
CA PHE A 98 11.31 -6.31 -5.33
C PHE A 98 9.86 -6.75 -5.60
N THR A 99 9.65 -7.76 -6.44
CA THR A 99 8.37 -8.48 -6.49
C THR A 99 8.25 -9.51 -5.37
N ASN A 100 9.27 -9.69 -4.54
CA ASN A 100 9.28 -10.59 -3.40
C ASN A 100 9.71 -9.86 -2.13
N ASP A 101 9.47 -10.49 -0.97
CA ASP A 101 10.00 -10.07 0.32
C ASP A 101 11.42 -10.59 0.51
N HIS A 102 12.27 -9.80 1.14
CA HIS A 102 13.66 -10.17 1.33
C HIS A 102 14.17 -9.90 2.74
N LEU A 103 14.94 -10.85 3.29
CA LEU A 103 15.85 -10.52 4.38
C LEU A 103 16.90 -9.54 3.84
N VAL A 104 17.11 -8.44 4.55
CA VAL A 104 18.07 -7.43 4.14
C VAL A 104 19.49 -7.92 4.37
N ASP A 105 20.11 -8.38 3.32
CA ASP A 105 21.50 -8.79 3.23
C ASP A 105 22.31 -7.89 2.27
N LYS A 106 23.54 -8.28 1.93
CA LYS A 106 24.39 -7.52 1.00
C LYS A 106 23.80 -7.43 -0.40
N GLU A 107 23.09 -8.45 -0.85
CA GLU A 107 22.45 -8.46 -2.16
C GLU A 107 21.27 -7.51 -2.18
N CYS A 108 20.40 -7.58 -1.17
CA CYS A 108 19.26 -6.67 -1.02
C CYS A 108 19.72 -5.20 -1.00
N LEU A 109 20.76 -4.87 -0.23
CA LEU A 109 21.32 -3.51 -0.21
C LEU A 109 21.86 -3.08 -1.58
N LYS A 110 22.54 -3.97 -2.33
CA LYS A 110 22.98 -3.69 -3.71
C LYS A 110 21.80 -3.43 -4.64
N MET A 111 20.73 -4.22 -4.53
CA MET A 111 19.52 -4.04 -5.35
C MET A 111 18.77 -2.75 -4.98
N LEU A 112 18.80 -2.33 -3.71
CA LEU A 112 18.28 -1.03 -3.29
C LEU A 112 19.03 0.14 -3.97
N GLU A 113 20.36 0.06 -4.08
CA GLU A 113 21.13 1.08 -4.78
C GLU A 113 20.78 1.17 -6.29
N ILE A 114 20.49 0.04 -6.93
CA ILE A 114 19.99 0.02 -8.31
C ILE A 114 18.60 0.65 -8.39
N ALA A 115 17.70 0.29 -7.46
CA ALA A 115 16.34 0.81 -7.42
C ALA A 115 16.30 2.32 -7.13
N LYS A 116 17.22 2.86 -6.31
CA LYS A 116 17.37 4.32 -6.10
C LYS A 116 17.53 5.08 -7.42
N LYS A 117 18.30 4.52 -8.36
CA LYS A 117 18.54 5.14 -9.68
C LYS A 117 17.31 5.03 -10.60
N ARG A 118 16.51 3.97 -10.47
CA ARG A 118 15.32 3.74 -11.30
C ARG A 118 14.11 4.58 -10.85
N THR A 119 13.99 4.82 -9.54
CA THR A 119 12.86 5.53 -8.91
C THR A 119 13.37 6.53 -7.87
N PRO A 120 14.00 7.63 -8.31
CA PRO A 120 14.67 8.57 -7.42
C PRO A 120 13.73 9.30 -6.45
N LEU A 121 12.43 9.36 -6.72
CA LEU A 121 11.46 10.01 -5.84
C LEU A 121 10.96 9.15 -4.69
N HIS A 122 11.02 7.82 -4.80
CA HIS A 122 10.36 6.93 -3.83
C HIS A 122 11.35 6.06 -3.05
N VAL A 123 12.31 5.46 -3.73
CA VAL A 123 13.21 4.47 -3.12
C VAL A 123 14.24 5.06 -2.15
N PRO A 124 14.85 6.26 -2.37
CA PRO A 124 15.89 6.76 -1.47
C PRO A 124 15.44 6.88 -0.01
N VAL A 125 14.21 7.29 0.23
CA VAL A 125 13.68 7.46 1.60
C VAL A 125 13.67 6.14 2.36
N VAL A 126 13.14 5.09 1.73
CA VAL A 126 13.05 3.74 2.32
C VAL A 126 14.43 3.08 2.44
N ALA A 127 15.26 3.21 1.42
CA ALA A 127 16.59 2.62 1.41
C ALA A 127 17.49 3.20 2.49
N ASN A 128 17.52 4.53 2.65
CA ASN A 128 18.27 5.19 3.71
C ASN A 128 17.79 4.76 5.11
N GLU A 129 16.49 4.53 5.27
CA GLU A 129 15.94 4.06 6.54
C GLU A 129 16.32 2.61 6.82
N ILE A 130 16.28 1.72 5.82
CA ILE A 130 16.76 0.33 5.94
C ILE A 130 18.25 0.31 6.31
N GLU A 131 19.10 1.11 5.65
CA GLU A 131 20.50 1.23 5.97
C GLU A 131 20.73 1.72 7.42
N ALA A 132 19.93 2.69 7.87
CA ALA A 132 19.98 3.16 9.24
C ALA A 132 19.61 2.05 10.24
N PHE A 133 18.57 1.24 9.95
CA PHE A 133 18.22 0.10 10.79
C PHE A 133 19.32 -0.96 10.85
N VAL A 134 19.91 -1.31 9.72
CA VAL A 134 21.04 -2.28 9.68
C VAL A 134 22.22 -1.78 10.52
N LYS A 135 22.49 -0.49 10.51
CA LYS A 135 23.57 0.14 11.29
C LYS A 135 23.27 0.21 12.78
N GLU A 136 22.08 0.68 13.15
CA GLU A 136 21.74 0.97 14.56
C GLU A 136 21.29 -0.28 15.33
N PHE A 137 20.64 -1.25 14.66
CA PHE A 137 20.11 -2.46 15.28
C PHE A 137 20.93 -3.70 14.89
N LYS A 138 22.23 -3.67 15.21
CA LYS A 138 23.18 -4.74 14.85
C LYS A 138 22.72 -6.11 15.36
N GLY A 139 22.64 -7.06 14.43
CA GLY A 139 22.24 -8.45 14.73
C GLY A 139 20.73 -8.65 14.86
N THR A 140 19.90 -7.62 14.65
CA THR A 140 18.45 -7.77 14.47
C THR A 140 18.16 -7.94 12.98
N PRO A 141 17.45 -8.99 12.55
CA PRO A 141 17.07 -9.16 11.16
C PRO A 141 16.15 -8.02 10.72
N VAL A 142 16.47 -7.41 9.57
CA VAL A 142 15.63 -6.44 8.88
C VAL A 142 15.04 -7.13 7.67
N ILE A 143 13.73 -7.05 7.49
CA ILE A 143 13.01 -7.66 6.38
C ILE A 143 12.35 -6.56 5.56
N ALA A 144 12.71 -6.48 4.28
CA ALA A 144 12.07 -5.62 3.29
C ALA A 144 10.79 -6.32 2.81
N ILE A 145 9.64 -5.77 3.18
CA ILE A 145 8.32 -6.28 2.79
C ILE A 145 7.83 -5.49 1.58
N SER A 146 7.73 -6.18 0.46
CA SER A 146 7.42 -5.54 -0.82
C SER A 146 5.94 -5.22 -0.98
N ASP A 147 5.65 -3.98 -1.35
CA ASP A 147 4.29 -3.53 -1.67
C ASP A 147 3.80 -4.06 -3.04
N SER A 148 4.72 -4.56 -3.87
CA SER A 148 4.39 -5.14 -5.18
C SER A 148 4.25 -6.66 -5.15
N ALA A 149 4.66 -7.36 -4.07
CA ALA A 149 4.71 -8.82 -4.06
C ALA A 149 3.34 -9.49 -4.24
N PHE A 150 2.24 -8.90 -3.75
CA PHE A 150 0.89 -9.42 -4.00
C PHE A 150 0.55 -9.49 -5.51
N HIS A 151 1.25 -8.70 -6.32
CA HIS A 151 1.05 -8.61 -7.76
C HIS A 151 2.05 -9.44 -8.58
N ALA A 152 2.97 -10.18 -7.93
CA ALA A 152 4.05 -10.92 -8.60
C ALA A 152 3.55 -12.00 -9.54
N ASP A 153 2.52 -12.75 -9.14
CA ASP A 153 1.99 -13.92 -9.86
C ASP A 153 1.01 -13.56 -10.99
N ARG A 154 0.84 -12.27 -11.33
CA ARG A 154 -0.02 -11.89 -12.45
C ARG A 154 0.45 -12.52 -13.76
N PRO A 155 -0.46 -12.84 -14.69
CA PRO A 155 -0.08 -13.30 -16.04
C PRO A 155 0.82 -12.26 -16.74
N ASP A 156 1.76 -12.71 -17.55
CA ASP A 156 2.70 -11.84 -18.26
C ASP A 156 1.98 -10.78 -19.11
N LEU A 157 0.87 -11.14 -19.74
CA LEU A 157 0.04 -10.19 -20.49
C LEU A 157 -0.34 -8.95 -19.68
N MET A 158 -0.49 -9.07 -18.36
CA MET A 158 -0.84 -7.97 -17.45
C MET A 158 0.37 -7.23 -16.88
N LYS A 159 1.59 -7.78 -17.11
CA LYS A 159 2.85 -7.18 -16.63
C LYS A 159 3.54 -6.33 -17.68
N TYR A 160 3.36 -6.60 -18.97
CA TYR A 160 4.09 -5.92 -20.03
C TYR A 160 3.34 -4.70 -20.56
N TYR A 161 4.11 -3.69 -20.93
CA TYR A 161 3.67 -2.65 -21.85
C TYR A 161 3.85 -3.15 -23.29
N ALA A 162 3.09 -2.62 -24.23
CA ALA A 162 3.23 -2.95 -25.65
C ALA A 162 4.42 -2.21 -26.28
N ILE A 163 5.61 -2.49 -25.75
CA ILE A 163 6.92 -2.03 -26.26
C ILE A 163 7.74 -3.23 -26.66
N ASP A 164 8.93 -3.00 -27.22
CA ASP A 164 9.87 -4.08 -27.53
C ASP A 164 10.09 -4.97 -26.31
N LYS A 165 9.85 -6.27 -26.46
CA LYS A 165 9.85 -7.23 -25.34
C LYS A 165 11.27 -7.43 -24.77
N ASP A 166 12.28 -7.51 -25.64
CA ASP A 166 13.68 -7.72 -25.22
C ASP A 166 14.20 -6.50 -24.47
N LEU A 167 13.78 -5.29 -24.90
CA LEU A 167 14.05 -4.05 -24.19
C LEU A 167 13.36 -4.05 -22.82
N ALA A 168 12.08 -4.44 -22.77
CA ALA A 168 11.32 -4.50 -21.52
C ALA A 168 11.96 -5.47 -20.52
N ASP A 169 12.38 -6.64 -20.96
CA ASP A 169 13.06 -7.64 -20.14
C ASP A 169 14.44 -7.16 -19.68
N LYS A 170 15.25 -6.66 -20.60
CA LYS A 170 16.62 -6.21 -20.31
C LYS A 170 16.68 -5.07 -19.28
N PHE A 171 15.74 -4.14 -19.35
CA PHE A 171 15.70 -2.96 -18.47
C PHE A 171 14.63 -3.07 -17.37
N GLU A 172 13.95 -4.21 -17.29
CA GLU A 172 12.87 -4.47 -16.32
C GLU A 172 11.76 -3.41 -16.37
N ILE A 173 11.39 -2.96 -17.60
CA ILE A 173 10.32 -1.98 -17.81
C ILE A 173 8.99 -2.71 -17.90
N LYS A 174 8.43 -3.02 -16.73
CA LYS A 174 7.20 -3.79 -16.58
C LYS A 174 6.25 -3.13 -15.58
N ARG A 175 5.01 -3.55 -15.57
CA ARG A 175 4.00 -3.12 -14.60
C ARG A 175 4.17 -3.94 -13.32
N TYR A 176 4.67 -3.36 -12.25
CA TYR A 176 4.86 -4.04 -10.95
C TYR A 176 3.61 -3.95 -10.08
N GLY A 177 2.93 -2.82 -10.08
CA GLY A 177 1.83 -2.53 -9.17
C GLY A 177 2.32 -2.09 -7.80
N ALA A 178 1.38 -1.57 -7.01
CA ALA A 178 1.60 -1.20 -5.62
C ALA A 178 0.29 -1.33 -4.81
N HIS A 179 0.30 -0.96 -3.53
CA HIS A 179 -0.76 -1.22 -2.55
C HIS A 179 -1.03 -2.72 -2.33
N GLY A 180 -0.08 -3.57 -2.69
CA GLY A 180 -0.20 -5.02 -2.52
C GLY A 180 -0.35 -5.46 -1.08
N LEU A 181 0.23 -4.73 -0.11
CA LEU A 181 0.02 -4.97 1.31
C LEU A 181 -1.44 -4.74 1.71
N SER A 182 -2.01 -3.62 1.27
CA SER A 182 -3.41 -3.32 1.55
C SER A 182 -4.35 -4.34 0.91
N VAL A 183 -4.14 -4.66 -0.39
CA VAL A 183 -4.98 -5.65 -1.09
C VAL A 183 -4.82 -7.04 -0.47
N GLY A 184 -3.60 -7.46 -0.14
CA GLY A 184 -3.31 -8.72 0.53
C GLY A 184 -4.02 -8.83 1.88
N SER A 185 -4.01 -7.76 2.70
CA SER A 185 -4.71 -7.73 3.98
C SER A 185 -6.22 -7.92 3.82
N ILE A 186 -6.81 -7.28 2.80
CA ILE A 186 -8.24 -7.42 2.49
C ILE A 186 -8.56 -8.85 2.06
N VAL A 187 -7.80 -9.42 1.12
CA VAL A 187 -8.02 -10.77 0.60
C VAL A 187 -7.90 -11.82 1.72
N ASN A 188 -6.84 -11.72 2.54
CA ASN A 188 -6.63 -12.64 3.66
C ASN A 188 -7.72 -12.49 4.73
N TYR A 189 -8.15 -11.26 5.03
CA TYR A 189 -9.27 -11.03 5.92
C TYR A 189 -10.56 -11.66 5.38
N MET A 190 -10.93 -11.40 4.13
CA MET A 190 -12.15 -11.95 3.51
C MET A 190 -12.12 -13.48 3.46
N ALA A 191 -10.95 -14.08 3.26
CA ALA A 191 -10.79 -15.54 3.28
C ALA A 191 -11.04 -16.13 4.68
N ARG A 192 -10.51 -15.50 5.72
CA ARG A 192 -10.77 -15.90 7.13
C ARG A 192 -12.24 -15.79 7.50
N GLU A 193 -12.90 -14.72 7.07
CA GLU A 193 -14.33 -14.49 7.29
C GLU A 193 -15.23 -15.34 6.36
N LYS A 194 -14.66 -16.12 5.43
CA LYS A 194 -15.36 -16.94 4.44
C LYS A 194 -16.31 -16.14 3.52
N ILE A 195 -15.95 -14.90 3.22
CA ILE A 195 -16.68 -13.98 2.33
C ILE A 195 -15.89 -13.62 1.07
N LEU A 196 -14.74 -14.25 0.84
CA LEU A 196 -13.93 -14.01 -0.36
C LEU A 196 -14.60 -14.62 -1.59
N PRO A 197 -15.01 -13.81 -2.59
CA PRO A 197 -15.59 -14.31 -3.83
C PRO A 197 -14.50 -14.75 -4.82
N GLU A 198 -14.90 -15.41 -5.90
CA GLU A 198 -13.98 -15.80 -6.96
C GLU A 198 -13.42 -14.58 -7.71
N LYS A 199 -14.28 -13.60 -8.03
CA LYS A 199 -13.96 -12.39 -8.81
C LYS A 199 -14.22 -11.13 -7.98
N LEU A 200 -13.16 -10.54 -7.49
CA LEU A 200 -13.20 -9.37 -6.62
C LEU A 200 -12.49 -8.18 -7.25
N ILE A 201 -13.02 -6.97 -7.09
CA ILE A 201 -12.27 -5.74 -7.31
C ILE A 201 -12.08 -5.03 -5.97
N VAL A 202 -10.84 -4.76 -5.60
CA VAL A 202 -10.48 -3.96 -4.43
C VAL A 202 -10.16 -2.54 -4.87
N CYS A 203 -10.93 -1.58 -4.37
CA CYS A 203 -10.75 -0.14 -4.60
C CYS A 203 -10.04 0.47 -3.39
N HIS A 204 -8.70 0.52 -3.44
CA HIS A 204 -7.90 1.24 -2.46
C HIS A 204 -7.90 2.71 -2.82
N LEU A 205 -8.73 3.50 -2.14
CA LEU A 205 -8.91 4.93 -2.40
C LEU A 205 -8.38 5.74 -1.21
N GLY A 206 -7.23 6.33 -1.38
CA GLY A 206 -6.56 7.16 -0.38
C GLY A 206 -5.88 8.36 -1.05
N SER A 207 -4.85 8.92 -0.43
CA SER A 207 -3.97 9.92 -1.05
C SER A 207 -3.26 9.35 -2.28
N GLY A 208 -2.77 8.09 -2.20
CA GLY A 208 -2.55 7.22 -3.36
C GLY A 208 -3.79 6.37 -3.58
N SER A 209 -4.16 6.12 -4.85
CA SER A 209 -5.34 5.33 -5.19
C SER A 209 -5.04 4.30 -6.26
N SER A 210 -5.54 3.09 -6.09
CA SER A 210 -5.47 2.02 -7.09
C SER A 210 -6.67 1.09 -7.01
N LEU A 211 -6.98 0.44 -8.12
CA LEU A 211 -7.91 -0.66 -8.18
C LEU A 211 -7.14 -1.94 -8.53
N THR A 212 -7.52 -3.04 -7.90
CA THR A 212 -6.93 -4.35 -8.18
C THR A 212 -8.02 -5.37 -8.45
N ALA A 213 -7.92 -6.03 -9.59
CA ALA A 213 -8.70 -7.21 -9.93
C ALA A 213 -8.07 -8.44 -9.26
N VAL A 214 -8.86 -9.15 -8.47
CA VAL A 214 -8.46 -10.36 -7.76
C VAL A 214 -9.29 -11.54 -8.29
N TYR A 215 -8.61 -12.60 -8.72
CA TYR A 215 -9.21 -13.84 -9.16
C TYR A 215 -8.78 -14.99 -8.27
N LYS A 216 -9.72 -15.66 -7.61
CA LYS A 216 -9.45 -16.77 -6.67
C LYS A 216 -8.38 -16.43 -5.63
N GLY A 217 -8.45 -15.22 -5.05
CA GLY A 217 -7.51 -14.76 -4.03
C GLY A 217 -6.15 -14.26 -4.54
N LYS A 218 -5.87 -14.31 -5.84
CA LYS A 218 -4.61 -13.84 -6.46
C LYS A 218 -4.84 -12.57 -7.29
N SER A 219 -3.86 -11.68 -7.32
CA SER A 219 -3.92 -10.50 -8.19
C SER A 219 -3.94 -10.93 -9.65
N LEU A 220 -4.92 -10.45 -10.42
CA LEU A 220 -4.99 -10.65 -11.87
C LEU A 220 -4.47 -9.42 -12.61
N ASP A 221 -4.93 -8.23 -12.22
CA ASP A 221 -4.54 -6.95 -12.83
C ASP A 221 -4.65 -5.83 -11.80
N THR A 222 -3.93 -4.73 -12.01
CA THR A 222 -4.00 -3.53 -11.15
C THR A 222 -3.79 -2.27 -11.96
N THR A 223 -4.25 -1.14 -11.46
CA THR A 223 -4.16 0.14 -12.17
C THR A 223 -2.78 0.78 -12.06
N MET A 224 -2.02 0.55 -11.00
CA MET A 224 -0.64 1.02 -10.90
C MET A 224 0.28 0.16 -11.77
N GLY A 225 1.29 0.79 -12.36
CA GLY A 225 2.16 0.18 -13.36
C GLY A 225 3.62 0.07 -12.94
N TYR A 226 4.51 0.64 -13.77
CA TYR A 226 5.96 0.67 -13.52
C TYR A 226 6.28 1.40 -12.21
N THR A 227 5.58 2.51 -11.97
CA THR A 227 5.62 3.25 -10.70
C THR A 227 4.18 3.44 -10.17
N PRO A 228 4.04 3.91 -8.92
CA PRO A 228 2.73 4.28 -8.38
C PRO A 228 2.10 5.54 -9.02
N LEU A 229 2.69 6.11 -10.06
CA LEU A 229 2.14 7.25 -10.81
C LEU A 229 1.01 6.82 -11.74
N GLU A 230 1.14 5.67 -12.41
CA GLU A 230 0.14 5.18 -13.37
C GLU A 230 -1.18 4.82 -12.68
N GLY A 231 -2.29 4.99 -13.37
CA GLY A 231 -3.62 4.60 -12.94
C GLY A 231 -4.57 5.76 -12.69
N LEU A 232 -5.16 5.81 -11.51
CA LEU A 232 -6.18 6.78 -11.14
C LEU A 232 -5.62 8.20 -10.99
N CYS A 233 -6.51 9.19 -11.10
CA CYS A 233 -6.27 10.51 -10.53
C CYS A 233 -6.17 10.39 -9.02
N MET A 234 -5.09 10.92 -8.43
CA MET A 234 -4.82 10.82 -6.99
C MET A 234 -4.75 12.21 -6.35
N SER A 235 -4.39 12.32 -5.09
CA SER A 235 -4.25 13.62 -4.40
C SER A 235 -3.35 14.59 -5.18
N THR A 236 -2.12 14.18 -5.50
CA THR A 236 -1.13 15.03 -6.18
C THR A 236 -0.56 14.42 -7.46
N ARG A 237 -0.90 13.16 -7.77
CA ARG A 237 -0.42 12.42 -8.96
C ARG A 237 -1.43 12.50 -10.08
N SER A 238 -0.94 12.68 -11.31
CA SER A 238 -1.79 12.77 -12.50
C SER A 238 -2.58 11.50 -12.80
N GLY A 239 -2.06 10.34 -12.43
CA GLY A 239 -2.51 9.07 -12.98
C GLY A 239 -2.01 8.87 -14.40
N SER A 240 -2.65 7.94 -15.12
CA SER A 240 -2.31 7.65 -16.51
C SER A 240 -2.47 8.88 -17.42
N ILE A 241 -1.41 9.16 -18.18
CA ILE A 241 -1.32 10.24 -19.16
C ILE A 241 -0.67 9.71 -20.43
N ASP A 242 -1.08 10.22 -21.58
CA ASP A 242 -0.42 9.94 -22.86
C ASP A 242 1.04 10.42 -22.83
N ALA A 243 1.96 9.59 -23.32
CA ALA A 243 3.39 9.90 -23.30
C ALA A 243 3.73 11.18 -24.04
N ALA A 244 3.06 11.44 -25.19
CA ALA A 244 3.26 12.69 -25.94
C ALA A 244 2.71 13.90 -25.19
N ALA A 245 1.62 13.73 -24.42
CA ALA A 245 1.09 14.79 -23.55
C ALA A 245 2.05 15.10 -22.41
N ALA A 246 2.68 14.09 -21.79
CA ALA A 246 3.71 14.29 -20.77
C ALA A 246 4.92 15.09 -21.33
N LEU A 247 5.39 14.74 -22.52
CA LEU A 247 6.45 15.50 -23.22
C LEU A 247 6.01 16.92 -23.61
N ALA A 248 4.72 17.13 -23.94
CA ALA A 248 4.18 18.46 -24.18
C ALA A 248 4.19 19.33 -22.91
N VAL A 249 3.85 18.75 -21.76
CA VAL A 249 3.99 19.41 -20.44
C VAL A 249 5.43 19.80 -20.18
N LYS A 250 6.41 18.88 -20.39
CA LYS A 250 7.83 19.19 -20.22
C LYS A 250 8.24 20.42 -21.02
N ARG A 251 7.85 20.48 -22.31
CA ARG A 251 8.15 21.62 -23.19
C ARG A 251 7.46 22.91 -22.74
N ALA A 252 6.17 22.85 -22.41
CA ALA A 252 5.38 24.01 -21.98
C ALA A 252 5.90 24.63 -20.68
N MET A 253 6.30 23.79 -19.73
CA MET A 253 6.84 24.20 -18.43
C MET A 253 8.34 24.53 -18.50
N LYS A 254 8.99 24.30 -19.65
CA LYS A 254 10.44 24.50 -19.86
C LYS A 254 11.32 23.70 -18.88
N PHE A 255 10.87 22.51 -18.49
CA PHE A 255 11.67 21.63 -17.65
C PHE A 255 12.92 21.15 -18.40
N THR A 256 14.08 21.23 -17.75
CA THR A 256 15.38 20.92 -18.36
C THR A 256 15.71 19.43 -18.30
N ASP A 257 15.28 18.76 -17.24
CA ASP A 257 15.51 17.33 -17.05
C ASP A 257 14.21 16.53 -16.92
N ASP A 258 14.33 15.21 -16.84
CA ASP A 258 13.20 14.30 -16.73
C ASP A 258 12.69 14.24 -15.30
N GLU A 259 13.55 14.51 -14.32
CA GLU A 259 13.20 14.53 -12.90
C GLU A 259 12.21 15.66 -12.57
N ASP A 260 12.37 16.85 -13.17
CA ASP A 260 11.41 17.96 -13.04
C ASP A 260 10.01 17.54 -13.51
N LEU A 261 9.93 16.84 -14.67
CA LEU A 261 8.67 16.33 -15.18
C LEU A 261 8.08 15.28 -14.24
N GLU A 262 8.90 14.35 -13.78
CA GLU A 262 8.46 13.30 -12.85
C GLU A 262 7.96 13.89 -11.53
N GLN A 263 8.65 14.88 -10.97
CA GLN A 263 8.22 15.61 -9.77
C GLN A 263 6.89 16.34 -10.01
N TYR A 264 6.74 17.01 -11.14
CA TYR A 264 5.50 17.70 -11.48
C TYR A 264 4.32 16.74 -11.54
N LEU A 265 4.45 15.63 -12.29
CA LEU A 265 3.40 14.63 -12.44
C LEU A 265 3.03 13.94 -11.12
N ASN A 266 4.00 13.78 -10.21
CA ASN A 266 3.79 13.15 -8.91
C ASN A 266 3.28 14.10 -7.82
N LYS A 267 3.65 15.40 -7.85
CA LYS A 267 3.44 16.32 -6.70
C LYS A 267 2.60 17.55 -6.99
N LYS A 268 2.29 17.84 -8.27
CA LYS A 268 1.61 19.08 -8.68
C LYS A 268 0.37 18.85 -9.54
N CYS A 269 0.01 17.60 -9.77
CA CYS A 269 -1.15 17.18 -10.56
C CYS A 269 -2.28 16.65 -9.67
N GLY A 270 -3.09 15.74 -10.19
CA GLY A 270 -4.18 15.12 -9.45
C GLY A 270 -5.22 16.12 -8.96
N LEU A 271 -5.83 15.85 -7.81
CA LEU A 271 -6.83 16.72 -7.19
C LEU A 271 -6.26 18.13 -6.95
N LEU A 272 -5.01 18.22 -6.46
CA LEU A 272 -4.32 19.51 -6.26
C LEU A 272 -4.24 20.32 -7.55
N GLY A 273 -3.77 19.70 -8.64
CA GLY A 273 -3.60 20.37 -9.93
C GLY A 273 -4.93 20.78 -10.57
N LEU A 274 -5.96 19.94 -10.45
CA LEU A 274 -7.29 20.19 -10.99
C LEU A 274 -8.03 21.28 -10.22
N SER A 275 -8.05 21.20 -8.88
CA SER A 275 -8.70 22.21 -8.04
C SER A 275 -7.89 23.51 -8.01
N GLY A 276 -6.55 23.41 -8.04
CA GLY A 276 -5.63 24.53 -7.84
C GLY A 276 -5.54 25.02 -6.40
N GLN A 277 -6.20 24.34 -5.47
CA GLN A 277 -6.34 24.78 -4.08
C GLN A 277 -5.94 23.70 -3.08
N THR A 278 -6.40 22.45 -3.28
CA THR A 278 -6.26 21.39 -2.28
C THR A 278 -6.15 20.02 -2.93
N ASP A 279 -5.50 19.10 -2.21
CA ASP A 279 -5.43 17.66 -2.53
C ASP A 279 -6.31 16.80 -1.58
N ASP A 280 -6.99 17.44 -0.62
CA ASP A 280 -7.88 16.78 0.33
C ASP A 280 -9.28 16.62 -0.25
N MET A 281 -9.72 15.36 -0.40
CA MET A 281 -11.04 15.04 -0.95
C MET A 281 -12.21 15.68 -0.17
N ARG A 282 -12.07 15.91 1.14
CA ARG A 282 -13.10 16.57 1.96
C ARG A 282 -13.27 18.02 1.53
N GLU A 283 -12.16 18.71 1.30
CA GLU A 283 -12.16 20.09 0.78
C GLU A 283 -12.62 20.15 -0.68
N ILE A 284 -12.28 19.16 -1.51
CA ILE A 284 -12.81 19.05 -2.89
C ILE A 284 -14.34 18.94 -2.89
N ILE A 285 -14.90 18.09 -2.00
CA ILE A 285 -16.35 17.95 -1.83
C ILE A 285 -16.96 19.29 -1.36
N ARG A 286 -16.36 19.96 -0.38
CA ARG A 286 -16.82 21.28 0.10
C ARG A 286 -16.82 22.33 -1.02
N LEU A 287 -15.72 22.44 -1.80
CA LEU A 287 -15.62 23.36 -2.93
C LEU A 287 -16.72 23.10 -3.97
N ARG A 288 -16.98 21.84 -4.32
CA ARG A 288 -18.08 21.46 -5.21
C ARG A 288 -19.44 21.93 -4.68
N ASP A 289 -19.72 21.71 -3.39
CA ASP A 289 -21.00 22.03 -2.77
C ASP A 289 -21.20 23.55 -2.65
N GLU A 290 -20.12 24.32 -2.60
CA GLU A 290 -20.12 25.78 -2.68
C GLU A 290 -20.20 26.32 -4.11
N GLY A 291 -20.21 25.45 -5.13
CA GLY A 291 -20.33 25.81 -6.53
C GLY A 291 -19.02 26.23 -7.20
N ASP A 292 -17.86 25.86 -6.63
CA ASP A 292 -16.55 26.09 -7.28
C ASP A 292 -16.40 25.16 -8.51
N ASP A 293 -16.22 25.74 -9.68
CA ASP A 293 -16.15 25.01 -10.95
C ASP A 293 -14.95 24.02 -10.96
N ARG A 294 -13.81 24.40 -10.41
CA ARG A 294 -12.62 23.56 -10.39
C ARG A 294 -12.75 22.43 -9.37
N GLY A 295 -13.33 22.69 -8.19
CA GLY A 295 -13.67 21.66 -7.20
C GLY A 295 -14.65 20.65 -7.77
N THR A 296 -15.69 21.13 -8.46
CA THR A 296 -16.67 20.29 -9.18
C THR A 296 -15.99 19.41 -10.22
N PHE A 297 -15.11 19.98 -11.04
CA PHE A 297 -14.36 19.23 -12.06
C PHE A 297 -13.41 18.20 -11.45
N ALA A 298 -12.67 18.57 -10.39
CA ALA A 298 -11.74 17.66 -9.71
C ALA A 298 -12.47 16.44 -9.10
N HIS A 299 -13.62 16.69 -8.43
CA HIS A 299 -14.47 15.62 -7.90
C HIS A 299 -14.97 14.69 -9.03
N ALA A 300 -15.54 15.25 -10.07
CA ALA A 300 -16.07 14.49 -11.21
C ALA A 300 -14.99 13.67 -11.91
N MET A 301 -13.78 14.23 -12.10
CA MET A 301 -12.64 13.53 -12.69
C MET A 301 -12.20 12.34 -11.84
N PHE A 302 -12.12 12.49 -10.51
CA PHE A 302 -11.77 11.39 -9.60
C PHE A 302 -12.79 10.25 -9.72
N VAL A 303 -14.07 10.56 -9.59
CA VAL A 303 -15.15 9.56 -9.69
C VAL A 303 -15.15 8.87 -11.06
N TYR A 304 -15.04 9.65 -12.14
CA TYR A 304 -15.00 9.12 -13.51
C TYR A 304 -13.84 8.15 -13.72
N ARG A 305 -12.63 8.48 -13.24
CA ARG A 305 -11.47 7.60 -13.37
C ARG A 305 -11.65 6.29 -12.60
N VAL A 306 -12.23 6.34 -11.39
CA VAL A 306 -12.54 5.12 -10.63
C VAL A 306 -13.56 4.25 -11.36
N GLN A 307 -14.64 4.84 -11.89
CA GLN A 307 -15.67 4.12 -12.67
C GLN A 307 -15.10 3.49 -13.93
N SER A 308 -14.27 4.21 -14.67
CA SER A 308 -13.65 3.73 -15.91
C SER A 308 -12.74 2.53 -15.66
N GLU A 309 -11.92 2.59 -14.62
CA GLU A 309 -11.03 1.49 -14.25
C GLU A 309 -11.77 0.29 -13.67
N LEU A 310 -12.88 0.51 -12.94
CA LEU A 310 -13.77 -0.59 -12.53
C LEU A 310 -14.31 -1.34 -13.74
N GLY A 311 -14.78 -0.63 -14.78
CA GLY A 311 -15.25 -1.24 -16.02
C GLY A 311 -14.16 -2.02 -16.75
N ARG A 312 -12.93 -1.47 -16.83
CA ARG A 312 -11.77 -2.12 -17.42
C ARG A 312 -11.43 -3.42 -16.68
N LEU A 313 -11.32 -3.37 -15.35
CA LEU A 313 -10.98 -4.53 -14.53
C LEU A 313 -12.10 -5.59 -14.51
N ALA A 314 -13.37 -5.17 -14.59
CA ALA A 314 -14.49 -6.09 -14.75
C ALA A 314 -14.40 -6.87 -16.05
N ALA A 315 -13.98 -6.23 -17.14
CA ALA A 315 -13.73 -6.91 -18.42
C ALA A 315 -12.54 -7.88 -18.31
N SER A 316 -11.44 -7.50 -17.65
CA SER A 316 -10.27 -8.37 -17.41
C SER A 316 -10.63 -9.62 -16.61
N LEU A 317 -11.55 -9.52 -15.64
CA LEU A 317 -12.06 -10.63 -14.83
C LEU A 317 -13.12 -11.50 -15.54
N GLY A 318 -13.71 -11.00 -16.65
CA GLY A 318 -14.89 -11.61 -17.25
C GLY A 318 -16.10 -11.57 -16.31
N GLY A 319 -16.29 -10.47 -15.60
CA GLY A 319 -17.34 -10.23 -14.61
C GLY A 319 -16.78 -9.91 -13.22
N VAL A 320 -17.65 -9.53 -12.27
CA VAL A 320 -17.30 -9.20 -10.89
C VAL A 320 -18.37 -9.75 -9.95
N ASP A 321 -17.96 -10.37 -8.86
CA ASP A 321 -18.85 -10.94 -7.86
C ASP A 321 -19.02 -10.02 -6.64
N ALA A 322 -17.97 -9.27 -6.27
CA ALA A 322 -18.02 -8.26 -5.22
C ALA A 322 -17.03 -7.12 -5.47
N ILE A 323 -17.29 -5.97 -4.85
CA ILE A 323 -16.41 -4.81 -4.80
C ILE A 323 -16.08 -4.48 -3.35
N VAL A 324 -14.83 -4.10 -3.07
CA VAL A 324 -14.39 -3.60 -1.77
C VAL A 324 -13.90 -2.18 -1.91
N PHE A 325 -14.40 -1.27 -1.07
CA PHE A 325 -13.82 0.05 -0.84
C PHE A 325 -12.95 0.00 0.43
N THR A 326 -11.73 0.50 0.34
CA THR A 326 -10.77 0.53 1.44
C THR A 326 -9.87 1.77 1.36
N ALA A 327 -9.02 1.96 2.35
CA ALA A 327 -8.20 3.15 2.58
C ALA A 327 -9.03 4.43 2.88
N THR A 328 -8.34 5.53 3.18
CA THR A 328 -8.92 6.69 3.85
C THR A 328 -10.17 7.26 3.14
N ILE A 329 -10.14 7.41 1.82
CA ILE A 329 -11.29 7.92 1.04
C ILE A 329 -12.34 6.82 0.91
N GLY A 330 -11.92 5.60 0.56
CA GLY A 330 -12.82 4.46 0.38
C GLY A 330 -13.59 4.10 1.66
N GLU A 331 -12.91 4.16 2.82
CA GLU A 331 -13.51 3.85 4.12
C GLU A 331 -14.39 4.98 4.66
N ARG A 332 -13.99 6.25 4.49
CA ARG A 332 -14.59 7.39 5.21
C ARG A 332 -15.52 8.24 4.38
N SER A 333 -15.49 8.15 3.05
CA SER A 333 -16.31 9.00 2.19
C SER A 333 -17.51 8.24 1.63
N ALA A 334 -18.64 8.29 2.32
CA ALA A 334 -19.92 7.77 1.83
C ALA A 334 -20.30 8.39 0.49
N GLU A 335 -20.00 9.68 0.29
CA GLU A 335 -20.26 10.42 -0.92
C GLU A 335 -19.49 9.84 -2.14
N ILE A 336 -18.19 9.58 -1.99
CA ILE A 336 -17.39 9.00 -3.09
C ILE A 336 -17.88 7.59 -3.42
N ARG A 337 -18.17 6.75 -2.41
CA ARG A 337 -18.72 5.41 -2.66
C ARG A 337 -20.04 5.47 -3.41
N ARG A 338 -20.93 6.37 -3.00
CA ARG A 338 -22.23 6.61 -3.66
C ARG A 338 -22.05 7.03 -5.11
N CYS A 339 -21.22 8.05 -5.37
CA CYS A 339 -20.97 8.55 -6.73
C CYS A 339 -20.34 7.48 -7.62
N VAL A 340 -19.41 6.70 -7.11
CA VAL A 340 -18.79 5.58 -7.87
C VAL A 340 -19.83 4.51 -8.19
N ALA A 341 -20.63 4.10 -7.21
CA ALA A 341 -21.61 3.02 -7.37
C ALA A 341 -22.75 3.35 -8.34
N GLN A 342 -23.10 4.64 -8.53
CA GLN A 342 -24.21 5.08 -9.38
C GLN A 342 -24.19 4.53 -10.81
N LYS A 343 -23.02 4.21 -11.36
CA LYS A 343 -22.88 3.69 -12.72
C LYS A 343 -22.58 2.20 -12.79
N LEU A 344 -22.65 1.47 -11.67
CA LEU A 344 -22.27 0.07 -11.62
C LEU A 344 -23.46 -0.91 -11.70
N GLY A 345 -24.69 -0.40 -11.88
CA GLY A 345 -25.91 -1.22 -11.98
C GLY A 345 -25.84 -2.26 -13.11
N PHE A 346 -25.18 -1.96 -14.24
CA PHE A 346 -24.99 -2.91 -15.33
C PHE A 346 -24.10 -4.12 -14.96
N LEU A 347 -23.31 -4.02 -13.89
CA LEU A 347 -22.54 -5.12 -13.31
C LEU A 347 -23.28 -5.86 -12.20
N GLY A 348 -24.48 -5.38 -11.82
CA GLY A 348 -25.32 -5.93 -10.76
C GLY A 348 -25.03 -5.36 -9.37
N PHE A 349 -24.44 -4.17 -9.29
CA PHE A 349 -24.16 -3.48 -8.03
C PHE A 349 -25.10 -2.31 -7.81
N GLU A 350 -25.80 -2.34 -6.69
CA GLU A 350 -26.67 -1.27 -6.19
C GLU A 350 -26.36 -1.03 -4.71
N LEU A 351 -26.24 0.23 -4.33
CA LEU A 351 -25.82 0.65 -3.00
C LEU A 351 -27.04 1.03 -2.14
N ASP A 352 -27.10 0.57 -0.90
CA ASP A 352 -28.03 1.04 0.11
C ASP A 352 -27.49 2.32 0.76
N ASN A 353 -28.14 3.46 0.51
CA ASN A 353 -27.68 4.75 1.01
C ASN A 353 -27.63 4.82 2.55
N LYS A 354 -28.57 4.19 3.26
CA LYS A 354 -28.58 4.21 4.72
C LYS A 354 -27.41 3.44 5.32
N LYS A 355 -27.13 2.24 4.77
CA LYS A 355 -25.95 1.44 5.17
C LYS A 355 -24.65 2.16 4.82
N ASN A 356 -24.59 2.82 3.65
CA ASN A 356 -23.42 3.54 3.20
C ASN A 356 -23.06 4.75 4.08
N GLU A 357 -24.05 5.40 4.66
CA GLU A 357 -23.88 6.59 5.53
C GLU A 357 -23.59 6.20 6.99
N SER A 358 -23.83 4.94 7.37
CA SER A 358 -23.53 4.48 8.73
C SER A 358 -22.02 4.41 8.99
N ASP A 359 -21.64 4.65 10.23
CA ASP A 359 -20.26 4.44 10.66
C ASP A 359 -19.90 2.95 10.62
N LEU A 360 -18.65 2.65 10.24
CA LEU A 360 -18.12 1.31 10.30
C LEU A 360 -17.94 0.90 11.77
N GLU A 361 -18.87 0.11 12.30
CA GLU A 361 -18.77 -0.43 13.66
C GLU A 361 -17.69 -1.52 13.73
N ASN A 362 -17.66 -2.40 12.73
CA ASN A 362 -16.73 -3.52 12.61
C ASN A 362 -15.59 -3.24 11.59
N ARG A 363 -14.71 -4.22 11.39
CA ARG A 363 -13.66 -4.14 10.36
C ARG A 363 -14.26 -4.10 8.95
N HIS A 364 -15.43 -4.73 8.72
CA HIS A 364 -16.12 -4.70 7.44
C HIS A 364 -17.64 -4.49 7.60
N GLU A 365 -18.23 -3.87 6.57
CA GLU A 365 -19.67 -3.73 6.41
C GLU A 365 -20.06 -3.99 4.95
N ASN A 366 -21.19 -4.68 4.74
CA ASN A 366 -21.80 -4.82 3.41
C ASN A 366 -22.85 -3.74 3.22
N ILE A 367 -22.55 -2.79 2.35
CA ILE A 367 -23.39 -1.61 2.06
C ILE A 367 -24.25 -1.76 0.81
N ALA A 368 -24.37 -2.98 0.27
CA ALA A 368 -25.21 -3.27 -0.88
C ALA A 368 -26.69 -3.24 -0.54
N ALA A 369 -27.53 -2.84 -1.52
CA ALA A 369 -28.98 -2.97 -1.47
C ALA A 369 -29.38 -4.46 -1.54
N GLU A 370 -30.64 -4.74 -1.14
CA GLU A 370 -31.21 -6.08 -1.23
C GLU A 370 -31.27 -6.53 -2.70
N GLY A 371 -30.84 -7.75 -2.98
CA GLY A 371 -30.75 -8.30 -4.35
C GLY A 371 -29.53 -7.87 -5.16
N SER A 372 -28.73 -6.94 -4.67
CA SER A 372 -27.46 -6.54 -5.28
C SER A 372 -26.34 -7.53 -4.97
N LYS A 373 -25.34 -7.56 -5.84
CA LYS A 373 -24.02 -8.14 -5.49
C LYS A 373 -23.39 -7.37 -4.33
N PRO A 374 -22.57 -8.03 -3.49
CA PRO A 374 -21.96 -7.39 -2.31
C PRO A 374 -21.07 -6.19 -2.67
N ILE A 375 -21.24 -5.11 -1.94
CA ILE A 375 -20.35 -3.94 -1.92
C ILE A 375 -19.87 -3.80 -0.47
N TYR A 376 -18.59 -4.09 -0.27
CA TYR A 376 -18.01 -4.03 1.08
C TYR A 376 -17.24 -2.73 1.31
N VAL A 377 -17.27 -2.24 2.53
CA VAL A 377 -16.28 -1.31 3.07
C VAL A 377 -15.45 -2.09 4.08
N ILE A 378 -14.14 -2.21 3.86
CA ILE A 378 -13.25 -3.00 4.72
C ILE A 378 -12.05 -2.14 5.11
N ARG A 379 -11.76 -2.05 6.42
CA ARG A 379 -10.55 -1.39 6.93
C ARG A 379 -9.34 -2.25 6.60
N THR A 380 -8.40 -1.65 5.86
CA THR A 380 -7.11 -2.31 5.60
C THR A 380 -6.25 -2.36 6.85
N ASP A 381 -5.45 -3.43 6.97
CA ASP A 381 -4.41 -3.56 8.00
C ASP A 381 -3.10 -4.03 7.35
N GLU A 382 -2.34 -3.06 6.84
CA GLU A 382 -1.06 -3.33 6.18
C GLU A 382 -0.02 -3.91 7.16
N PHE A 383 -0.09 -3.57 8.44
CA PHE A 383 0.85 -4.07 9.44
C PHE A 383 0.59 -5.53 9.78
N GLU A 384 -0.67 -5.94 9.93
CA GLU A 384 -1.06 -7.36 10.06
C GLU A 384 -0.51 -8.18 8.88
N GLU A 385 -0.67 -7.67 7.66
CA GLU A 385 -0.16 -8.34 6.46
C GLU A 385 1.37 -8.40 6.42
N MET A 386 2.07 -7.34 6.85
CA MET A 386 3.53 -7.36 6.96
C MET A 386 4.01 -8.41 7.96
N ILE A 387 3.39 -8.50 9.13
CA ILE A 387 3.72 -9.49 10.16
C ILE A 387 3.49 -10.91 9.61
N ARG A 388 2.32 -11.15 8.99
CA ARG A 388 1.98 -12.45 8.41
C ARG A 388 3.03 -12.91 7.40
N ARG A 389 3.46 -12.02 6.49
CA ARG A 389 4.46 -12.33 5.47
C ARG A 389 5.85 -12.52 6.05
N ALA A 390 6.21 -11.69 7.03
CA ALA A 390 7.50 -11.80 7.71
C ALA A 390 7.65 -13.11 8.50
N LYS A 391 6.57 -13.65 9.06
CA LYS A 391 6.58 -14.94 9.76
C LYS A 391 7.10 -16.07 8.87
N VAL A 392 6.75 -16.06 7.59
CA VAL A 392 7.25 -17.06 6.62
C VAL A 392 8.78 -17.03 6.52
N ILE A 393 9.38 -15.82 6.48
CA ILE A 393 10.84 -15.66 6.41
C ILE A 393 11.51 -15.99 7.75
N LEU A 394 10.91 -15.54 8.87
CA LEU A 394 11.48 -15.68 10.21
C LEU A 394 11.42 -17.12 10.74
N ASP A 395 10.41 -17.87 10.38
CA ASP A 395 10.22 -19.25 10.84
C ASP A 395 10.91 -20.27 9.93
N GLY A 396 11.53 -19.79 8.82
CA GLY A 396 11.93 -20.65 7.70
C GLY A 396 10.66 -21.30 7.12
N ASP A 397 10.64 -21.63 5.85
CA ASP A 397 9.46 -22.22 5.19
C ASP A 397 8.91 -23.48 5.88
N LYS A 398 8.44 -23.35 7.11
CA LYS A 398 7.62 -24.38 7.72
C LYS A 398 6.26 -24.28 7.06
N CYS A 399 5.91 -25.35 6.35
CA CYS A 399 4.62 -25.47 5.73
C CYS A 399 3.51 -25.19 6.76
N ASP A 400 2.67 -24.21 6.52
CA ASP A 400 1.53 -23.84 7.39
C ASP A 400 0.38 -24.87 7.32
N CYS A 401 0.63 -26.03 6.66
CA CYS A 401 -0.32 -27.13 6.54
C CYS A 401 -0.52 -27.95 7.83
N GLY A 402 0.17 -27.58 8.93
CA GLY A 402 0.09 -28.29 10.20
C GLY A 402 0.72 -29.70 10.19
N CYS A 403 1.38 -30.12 9.11
CA CYS A 403 1.99 -31.45 9.01
C CYS A 403 3.37 -31.57 9.69
N GLY A 404 4.01 -30.45 10.06
CA GLY A 404 5.30 -30.46 10.75
C GLY A 404 6.51 -30.85 9.91
N CYS A 405 6.38 -30.97 8.58
CA CYS A 405 7.47 -31.35 7.68
C CYS A 405 8.45 -30.20 7.47
N GLU A 406 9.75 -30.48 7.41
CA GLU A 406 10.78 -29.58 6.91
C GLU A 406 10.84 -29.60 5.37
N LYS A 407 11.25 -28.48 4.71
CA LYS A 407 11.39 -28.43 3.26
C LYS A 407 12.19 -29.61 2.71
N GLY A 408 11.60 -30.37 1.79
CA GLY A 408 12.26 -31.44 1.04
C GLY A 408 11.83 -32.86 1.38
N GLU A 409 11.06 -33.08 2.44
CA GLU A 409 10.62 -34.40 2.87
C GLU A 409 9.10 -34.43 3.16
N CYS A 410 8.28 -33.99 2.20
CA CYS A 410 6.83 -34.03 2.37
C CYS A 410 6.25 -35.24 1.62
N ASP A 411 6.03 -36.32 2.33
CA ASP A 411 5.32 -37.55 1.86
C ASP A 411 3.82 -37.49 2.25
N CYS A 412 3.25 -36.29 2.37
CA CYS A 412 1.85 -36.16 2.74
C CYS A 412 0.99 -35.95 1.50
N ASP A 413 -0.04 -36.77 1.33
CA ASP A 413 -1.15 -36.63 0.37
C ASP A 413 -2.05 -35.40 0.67
N CYS A 414 -1.50 -34.34 1.22
CA CYS A 414 -2.23 -33.12 1.47
C CYS A 414 -2.27 -32.30 0.17
N ASN A 415 -3.45 -32.09 -0.34
CA ASN A 415 -3.78 -31.22 -1.48
C ASN A 415 -3.52 -29.73 -1.09
N CYS A 416 -2.35 -29.43 -0.53
CA CYS A 416 -1.93 -28.08 -0.23
C CYS A 416 -1.02 -27.62 -1.37
N ASP A 417 -1.29 -26.42 -1.91
CA ASP A 417 -0.44 -25.69 -2.88
C ASP A 417 0.92 -25.28 -2.24
N CYS A 418 1.56 -26.23 -1.55
CA CYS A 418 2.92 -26.07 -1.07
C CYS A 418 3.82 -26.20 -2.29
N ASN A 419 4.51 -25.14 -2.69
CA ASN A 419 5.61 -25.19 -3.65
C ASN A 419 6.79 -25.98 -3.07
N CYS A 420 6.55 -27.23 -2.68
CA CYS A 420 7.59 -28.20 -2.38
C CYS A 420 8.10 -28.67 -3.75
N ASN A 421 9.24 -28.18 -4.18
CA ASN A 421 9.88 -28.40 -5.46
C ASN A 421 9.53 -29.74 -6.13
N LYS A 422 8.99 -29.65 -7.35
CA LYS A 422 9.43 -30.56 -8.40
C LYS A 422 10.73 -30.08 -8.99
#